data_6d05ac6cb13e248afece7ebb30a96090
#
_entry.id   6d05ac6cb13e248afece7ebb30a96090
#
_cell.length_a   1.000
_cell.length_b   1.000
_cell.length_c   1.000
_cell.angle_alpha   90.00
_cell.angle_beta   90.00
_cell.angle_gamma   90.00
#
_symmetry.space_group_name_H-M   'P 1'
#
loop_
_entity.id
_entity.type
_entity.pdbx_description
1 polymer ?
#
loop_
_entity_poly.entity_id
_entity_poly.type
_entity_poly.pdbx_seq_one_letter_code
_entity_poly.pdbx_strand_id
1 'polypeptide(L)'
;MKKETISIFGLGYVGLTTAVCFAHRGFKVIGVDVNADKVELINNGKSPFYEPEIEKVLHKALEKRLLSCTHDQKKAIKDSDITFITVGTPNNPDGSIDLKFVKSASESIGKALRYKGNYHLVVVKSTVVPGTTEKLVKPSIEKLSHKRCGSDFGLCMNPEFLGEGTALHDTFNPNRIVIGEYDKKSGDILESLYKKFHSTSIPPIIRTNLQTAELIKYASNAFLAMKISFINQMANLCQRIPNADVTVIAEGIGLDKRIGPLFLKAGLGWGGSCFPKDLKALLKFSRSKGTSLPLTEATLLINETQPLKAVKLAEKLLSKLKNKKIAILGLSFKPETDDMRNAVSTKIIKELLRRKAKITAYDPTAMKNAKKIFGTKIEYSKSALECIRNADCAIVVTEWPEFSKLKPEDFTSRMKQPIIIDGRRIYNPKKFSQKLKYAAIGLGSETFQPEPDETIWINPALAVNVIIENKGKMLLIKRKLQPFKDLWNLPGGYVEYGETIENAARREIKEECGLNIQLSRIVGVYSSPKRHPWKHVTAICYTAKIVGGKIKTESREGKAKFFELNSIPKQLAFDHAKMIKDYLTYELQSFSHLENFPLP
;
A
#
# COMPACT_ATOMS: atom_id res chain seq x y z
N MET A 1 6.91 -29.03 31.57
CA MET A 1 7.86 -28.93 30.44
C MET A 1 8.45 -27.53 30.43
N LYS A 2 9.77 -27.39 30.27
CA LYS A 2 10.44 -26.09 30.15
C LYS A 2 9.91 -25.39 28.88
N LYS A 3 9.46 -24.14 29.02
CA LYS A 3 9.05 -23.32 27.87
C LYS A 3 10.29 -22.77 27.18
N GLU A 4 10.22 -22.63 25.87
CA GLU A 4 11.26 -22.01 25.04
C GLU A 4 11.43 -20.53 25.42
N THR A 5 12.67 -20.03 25.35
CA THR A 5 12.96 -18.60 25.43
C THR A 5 12.88 -17.99 24.04
N ILE A 6 12.19 -16.88 23.90
CA ILE A 6 11.91 -16.23 22.61
C ILE A 6 12.63 -14.90 22.54
N SER A 7 13.31 -14.60 21.43
CA SER A 7 13.76 -13.24 21.12
C SER A 7 12.92 -12.65 19.99
N ILE A 8 12.68 -11.32 20.05
CA ILE A 8 11.84 -10.61 19.06
C ILE A 8 12.60 -9.39 18.56
N PHE A 9 12.97 -9.40 17.29
CA PHE A 9 13.75 -8.38 16.62
C PHE A 9 12.85 -7.36 15.94
N GLY A 10 12.83 -6.15 16.45
CA GLY A 10 11.98 -5.04 16.07
C GLY A 10 10.77 -4.88 16.99
N LEU A 11 10.81 -3.90 17.90
CA LEU A 11 9.76 -3.61 18.88
C LEU A 11 8.82 -2.51 18.37
N GLY A 12 8.37 -2.65 17.10
CA GLY A 12 7.25 -1.91 16.56
C GLY A 12 5.92 -2.52 17.00
N TYR A 13 4.85 -2.15 16.31
CA TYR A 13 3.49 -2.56 16.65
C TYR A 13 3.35 -4.09 16.77
N VAL A 14 3.76 -4.83 15.74
CA VAL A 14 3.69 -6.30 15.73
C VAL A 14 4.63 -6.92 16.77
N GLY A 15 5.86 -6.40 16.88
CA GLY A 15 6.87 -6.99 17.76
C GLY A 15 6.55 -6.84 19.23
N LEU A 16 6.19 -5.63 19.69
CA LEU A 16 5.85 -5.42 21.09
C LEU A 16 4.57 -6.18 21.49
N THR A 17 3.54 -6.14 20.64
CA THR A 17 2.31 -6.92 20.88
C THR A 17 2.62 -8.41 20.99
N THR A 18 3.42 -8.96 20.07
CA THR A 18 3.84 -10.36 20.13
C THR A 18 4.61 -10.65 21.43
N ALA A 19 5.54 -9.77 21.81
CA ALA A 19 6.37 -9.93 23.01
C ALA A 19 5.53 -9.99 24.29
N VAL A 20 4.65 -9.02 24.49
CA VAL A 20 3.82 -8.97 25.70
C VAL A 20 2.83 -10.13 25.77
N CYS A 21 2.29 -10.60 24.63
CA CYS A 21 1.38 -11.74 24.61
C CYS A 21 2.08 -13.07 24.95
N PHE A 22 3.28 -13.33 24.40
CA PHE A 22 4.07 -14.50 24.78
C PHE A 22 4.48 -14.45 26.26
N ALA A 23 4.93 -13.29 26.75
CA ALA A 23 5.26 -13.10 28.16
C ALA A 23 4.03 -13.31 29.07
N HIS A 24 2.85 -12.80 28.67
CA HIS A 24 1.59 -13.03 29.40
C HIS A 24 1.25 -14.52 29.52
N ARG A 25 1.55 -15.31 28.49
CA ARG A 25 1.39 -16.77 28.50
C ARG A 25 2.51 -17.51 29.24
N GLY A 26 3.44 -16.77 29.87
CA GLY A 26 4.49 -17.33 30.73
C GLY A 26 5.73 -17.81 29.98
N PHE A 27 5.96 -17.36 28.73
CA PHE A 27 7.24 -17.54 28.05
C PHE A 27 8.23 -16.46 28.49
N LYS A 28 9.51 -16.81 28.55
CA LYS A 28 10.57 -15.81 28.70
C LYS A 28 10.83 -15.14 27.34
N VAL A 29 10.74 -13.82 27.28
CA VAL A 29 10.85 -13.04 26.04
C VAL A 29 11.94 -11.99 26.17
N ILE A 30 12.78 -11.88 25.15
CA ILE A 30 13.82 -10.86 25.01
C ILE A 30 13.47 -10.00 23.81
N GLY A 31 12.98 -8.79 24.05
CA GLY A 31 12.72 -7.82 22.99
C GLY A 31 14.03 -7.17 22.52
N VAL A 32 14.20 -7.01 21.22
CA VAL A 32 15.40 -6.41 20.61
C VAL A 32 15.00 -5.28 19.68
N ASP A 33 15.51 -4.08 19.92
CA ASP A 33 15.38 -2.94 18.99
C ASP A 33 16.69 -2.16 18.91
N VAL A 34 16.98 -1.58 17.75
CA VAL A 34 18.18 -0.76 17.54
C VAL A 34 18.06 0.63 18.16
N ASN A 35 16.84 1.06 18.47
CA ASN A 35 16.58 2.35 19.10
C ASN A 35 16.63 2.20 20.63
N ALA A 36 17.69 2.74 21.23
CA ALA A 36 17.93 2.66 22.68
C ALA A 36 16.82 3.35 23.50
N ASP A 37 16.32 4.51 23.05
CA ASP A 37 15.25 5.25 23.74
C ASP A 37 13.95 4.42 23.78
N LYS A 38 13.66 3.71 22.70
CA LYS A 38 12.50 2.81 22.64
C LYS A 38 12.65 1.62 23.60
N VAL A 39 13.85 1.04 23.66
CA VAL A 39 14.16 -0.06 24.58
C VAL A 39 13.98 0.39 26.03
N GLU A 40 14.50 1.56 26.37
CA GLU A 40 14.36 2.16 27.70
C GLU A 40 12.89 2.47 28.02
N LEU A 41 12.17 3.09 27.10
CA LEU A 41 10.74 3.39 27.24
C LEU A 41 9.93 2.14 27.58
N ILE A 42 10.17 1.02 26.85
CA ILE A 42 9.45 -0.24 27.06
C ILE A 42 9.85 -0.88 28.39
N ASN A 43 11.13 -0.89 28.76
CA ASN A 43 11.59 -1.41 30.04
C ASN A 43 11.02 -0.61 31.23
N ASN A 44 10.67 0.67 31.02
CA ASN A 44 9.97 1.51 32.00
C ASN A 44 8.43 1.33 31.95
N GLY A 45 7.92 0.32 31.24
CA GLY A 45 6.51 -0.03 31.20
C GLY A 45 5.66 0.82 30.27
N LYS A 46 6.25 1.67 29.42
CA LYS A 46 5.52 2.55 28.49
C LYS A 46 5.57 2.02 27.06
N SER A 47 4.44 2.14 26.34
CA SER A 47 4.35 1.76 24.93
C SER A 47 4.77 2.93 24.01
N PRO A 48 5.53 2.68 22.93
CA PRO A 48 5.86 3.70 21.94
C PRO A 48 4.71 4.05 20.99
N PHE A 49 3.56 3.40 21.09
CA PHE A 49 2.35 3.62 20.28
C PHE A 49 1.10 3.37 21.14
N TYR A 50 -0.03 3.90 20.70
CA TYR A 50 -1.31 3.64 21.36
C TYR A 50 -1.89 2.29 20.91
N GLU A 51 -2.22 1.45 21.87
CA GLU A 51 -3.02 0.23 21.74
C GLU A 51 -3.77 0.00 23.04
N PRO A 52 -5.08 -0.26 23.04
CA PRO A 52 -5.84 -0.53 24.24
C PRO A 52 -5.18 -1.62 25.11
N GLU A 53 -5.11 -1.42 26.42
CA GLU A 53 -4.62 -2.35 27.43
C GLU A 53 -3.14 -2.80 27.30
N ILE A 54 -2.39 -2.37 26.28
CA ILE A 54 -1.01 -2.87 26.04
C ILE A 54 -0.06 -2.55 27.22
N GLU A 55 -0.15 -1.35 27.80
CA GLU A 55 0.72 -0.96 28.92
C GLU A 55 0.43 -1.79 30.16
N LYS A 56 -0.84 -2.12 30.42
CA LYS A 56 -1.24 -2.99 31.54
C LYS A 56 -0.67 -4.41 31.41
N VAL A 57 -0.68 -4.96 30.18
CA VAL A 57 -0.09 -6.29 29.91
C VAL A 57 1.43 -6.21 29.97
N LEU A 58 2.04 -5.13 29.49
CA LEU A 58 3.47 -4.86 29.53
C LEU A 58 3.98 -4.78 30.99
N HIS A 59 3.34 -3.99 31.85
CA HIS A 59 3.71 -3.89 33.26
C HIS A 59 3.71 -5.26 33.94
N LYS A 60 2.67 -6.06 33.77
CA LYS A 60 2.60 -7.42 34.32
C LYS A 60 3.71 -8.34 33.81
N ALA A 61 4.11 -8.20 32.55
CA ALA A 61 5.18 -9.00 31.95
C ALA A 61 6.57 -8.62 32.55
N LEU A 62 6.80 -7.32 32.79
CA LEU A 62 8.03 -6.80 33.42
C LEU A 62 8.11 -7.17 34.88
N GLU A 63 7.04 -6.97 35.65
CA GLU A 63 6.96 -7.35 37.08
C GLU A 63 7.29 -8.84 37.30
N LYS A 64 6.75 -9.71 36.43
CA LYS A 64 7.03 -11.15 36.47
C LYS A 64 8.41 -11.53 35.92
N ARG A 65 9.22 -10.57 35.47
CA ARG A 65 10.52 -10.78 34.81
C ARG A 65 10.45 -11.75 33.63
N LEU A 66 9.30 -11.80 32.93
CA LEU A 66 9.10 -12.60 31.75
C LEU A 66 9.43 -11.85 30.46
N LEU A 67 9.49 -10.52 30.50
CA LEU A 67 9.91 -9.67 29.40
C LEU A 67 11.09 -8.81 29.85
N SER A 68 12.09 -8.70 28.98
CA SER A 68 13.15 -7.70 29.06
C SER A 68 13.50 -7.23 27.67
N CYS A 69 13.88 -5.96 27.51
CA CYS A 69 14.24 -5.42 26.19
C CYS A 69 15.71 -4.96 26.20
N THR A 70 16.40 -5.14 25.08
CA THR A 70 17.82 -4.83 24.92
C THR A 70 18.15 -4.38 23.50
N HIS A 71 19.25 -3.68 23.32
CA HIS A 71 19.89 -3.44 22.03
C HIS A 71 21.01 -4.45 21.72
N ASP A 72 21.38 -5.31 22.69
CA ASP A 72 22.38 -6.37 22.51
C ASP A 72 21.78 -7.59 21.81
N GLN A 73 21.89 -7.57 20.48
CA GLN A 73 21.38 -8.62 19.60
C GLN A 73 22.09 -9.97 19.83
N LYS A 74 23.39 -9.94 20.13
CA LYS A 74 24.20 -11.16 20.33
C LYS A 74 23.77 -11.90 21.60
N LYS A 75 23.57 -11.17 22.69
CA LYS A 75 23.08 -11.74 23.96
C LYS A 75 21.67 -12.31 23.79
N ALA A 76 20.78 -11.58 23.09
CA ALA A 76 19.42 -12.04 22.87
C ALA A 76 19.35 -13.37 22.13
N ILE A 77 20.16 -13.56 21.06
CA ILE A 77 20.24 -14.83 20.32
C ILE A 77 20.87 -15.94 21.16
N LYS A 78 21.93 -15.63 21.93
CA LYS A 78 22.58 -16.62 22.79
C LYS A 78 21.58 -17.21 23.79
N ASP A 79 20.76 -16.35 24.40
CA ASP A 79 19.86 -16.69 25.51
C ASP A 79 18.46 -17.13 25.09
N SER A 80 18.14 -17.22 23.78
CA SER A 80 16.84 -17.64 23.26
C SER A 80 16.93 -18.89 22.39
N ASP A 81 15.82 -19.60 22.23
CA ASP A 81 15.69 -20.81 21.41
C ASP A 81 15.05 -20.50 20.05
N ILE A 82 14.21 -19.48 20.02
CA ILE A 82 13.43 -19.05 18.84
C ILE A 82 13.55 -17.54 18.69
N THR A 83 13.76 -17.06 17.47
CA THR A 83 13.81 -15.63 17.15
C THR A 83 12.73 -15.26 16.14
N PHE A 84 11.91 -14.26 16.46
CA PHE A 84 10.98 -13.65 15.52
C PHE A 84 11.57 -12.36 14.93
N ILE A 85 11.51 -12.22 13.60
CA ILE A 85 11.82 -10.99 12.87
C ILE A 85 10.50 -10.24 12.64
N THR A 86 10.35 -9.09 13.30
CA THR A 86 9.15 -8.24 13.30
C THR A 86 9.47 -6.80 12.90
N VAL A 87 10.57 -6.60 12.17
CA VAL A 87 11.00 -5.29 11.72
C VAL A 87 10.09 -4.72 10.64
N GLY A 88 10.05 -3.39 10.53
CA GLY A 88 9.22 -2.70 9.53
C GLY A 88 9.66 -2.98 8.09
N THR A 89 8.69 -2.99 7.17
CA THR A 89 8.89 -3.17 5.74
C THR A 89 8.18 -2.06 4.96
N PRO A 90 8.72 -0.82 4.94
CA PRO A 90 8.11 0.29 4.21
C PRO A 90 8.19 0.09 2.70
N ASN A 91 7.48 0.92 1.92
CA ASN A 91 7.65 0.94 0.48
C ASN A 91 8.78 1.90 0.08
N ASN A 92 9.49 1.53 -0.98
CA ASN A 92 10.28 2.46 -1.77
C ASN A 92 9.37 3.44 -2.54
N PRO A 93 9.91 4.56 -3.07
CA PRO A 93 9.13 5.51 -3.87
C PRO A 93 8.39 4.89 -5.08
N ASP A 94 8.95 3.83 -5.68
CA ASP A 94 8.36 3.10 -6.81
C ASP A 94 7.26 2.10 -6.42
N GLY A 95 6.91 2.04 -5.14
CA GLY A 95 5.90 1.13 -4.58
C GLY A 95 6.43 -0.27 -4.23
N SER A 96 7.66 -0.62 -4.58
CA SER A 96 8.27 -1.88 -4.15
C SER A 96 8.51 -1.89 -2.64
N ILE A 97 8.65 -3.09 -2.08
CA ILE A 97 8.94 -3.24 -0.65
C ILE A 97 10.42 -2.98 -0.36
N ASP A 98 10.72 -2.17 0.66
CA ASP A 98 12.08 -1.99 1.17
C ASP A 98 12.39 -3.06 2.22
N LEU A 99 13.34 -3.93 1.90
CA LEU A 99 13.74 -5.07 2.73
C LEU A 99 15.02 -4.81 3.54
N LYS A 100 15.52 -3.56 3.58
CA LYS A 100 16.79 -3.24 4.26
C LYS A 100 16.80 -3.64 5.74
N PHE A 101 15.69 -3.42 6.45
CA PHE A 101 15.61 -3.79 7.87
C PHE A 101 15.54 -5.30 8.07
N VAL A 102 14.85 -6.03 7.18
CA VAL A 102 14.80 -7.49 7.21
C VAL A 102 16.19 -8.06 6.96
N LYS A 103 16.91 -7.53 5.97
CA LYS A 103 18.29 -7.91 5.66
C LYS A 103 19.21 -7.66 6.84
N SER A 104 19.18 -6.45 7.42
CA SER A 104 20.02 -6.07 8.57
C SER A 104 19.74 -6.95 9.80
N ALA A 105 18.47 -7.24 10.10
CA ALA A 105 18.11 -8.16 11.19
C ALA A 105 18.64 -9.57 10.93
N SER A 106 18.49 -10.08 9.69
CA SER A 106 19.00 -11.40 9.30
C SER A 106 20.53 -11.49 9.40
N GLU A 107 21.23 -10.45 8.99
CA GLU A 107 22.69 -10.36 9.12
C GLU A 107 23.15 -10.36 10.59
N SER A 108 22.45 -9.62 11.44
CA SER A 108 22.73 -9.59 12.88
C SER A 108 22.49 -10.93 13.55
N ILE A 109 21.38 -11.59 13.19
CA ILE A 109 21.07 -12.95 13.66
C ILE A 109 22.15 -13.93 13.19
N GLY A 110 22.57 -13.87 11.92
CA GLY A 110 23.63 -14.72 11.40
C GLY A 110 24.95 -14.56 12.16
N LYS A 111 25.40 -13.32 12.41
CA LYS A 111 26.60 -13.05 13.19
C LYS A 111 26.52 -13.64 14.61
N ALA A 112 25.36 -13.55 15.26
CA ALA A 112 25.17 -14.08 16.60
C ALA A 112 25.09 -15.61 16.64
N LEU A 113 24.42 -16.24 15.66
CA LEU A 113 24.28 -17.68 15.53
C LEU A 113 25.63 -18.40 15.32
N ARG A 114 26.63 -17.72 14.76
CA ARG A 114 27.98 -18.26 14.59
C ARG A 114 28.54 -18.87 15.89
N TYR A 115 28.23 -18.27 17.01
CA TYR A 115 28.75 -18.65 18.33
C TYR A 115 27.78 -19.50 19.16
N LYS A 116 26.65 -19.92 18.57
CA LYS A 116 25.63 -20.72 19.27
C LYS A 116 25.76 -22.19 18.88
N GLY A 117 25.98 -23.08 19.85
CA GLY A 117 26.12 -24.53 19.61
C GLY A 117 24.80 -25.23 19.32
N ASN A 118 23.72 -24.81 19.98
CA ASN A 118 22.43 -25.45 19.90
C ASN A 118 21.63 -24.99 18.67
N TYR A 119 20.71 -25.87 18.22
CA TYR A 119 19.75 -25.55 17.17
C TYR A 119 18.90 -24.33 17.55
N HIS A 120 18.62 -23.48 16.58
CA HIS A 120 17.86 -22.25 16.76
C HIS A 120 16.84 -22.05 15.64
N LEU A 121 15.58 -21.74 15.98
CA LEU A 121 14.56 -21.45 14.98
C LEU A 121 14.48 -19.96 14.70
N VAL A 122 14.57 -19.54 13.44
CA VAL A 122 14.34 -18.18 13.00
C VAL A 122 12.99 -18.11 12.30
N VAL A 123 12.15 -17.18 12.70
CA VAL A 123 10.80 -17.01 12.20
C VAL A 123 10.63 -15.60 11.63
N VAL A 124 10.37 -15.49 10.35
CA VAL A 124 10.01 -14.20 9.72
C VAL A 124 8.53 -13.93 9.95
N LYS A 125 8.22 -12.88 10.70
CA LYS A 125 6.84 -12.44 10.96
C LYS A 125 6.51 -11.14 10.24
N SER A 126 7.51 -10.36 9.85
CA SER A 126 7.37 -9.18 8.99
C SER A 126 6.69 -9.54 7.68
N THR A 127 5.80 -8.66 7.20
CA THR A 127 5.18 -8.82 5.87
C THR A 127 6.22 -8.61 4.78
N VAL A 128 6.49 -9.64 3.98
CA VAL A 128 7.49 -9.65 2.92
C VAL A 128 6.94 -10.28 1.66
N VAL A 129 7.43 -9.87 0.47
CA VAL A 129 7.00 -10.44 -0.82
C VAL A 129 7.49 -11.88 -0.98
N PRO A 130 6.74 -12.73 -1.74
CA PRO A 130 7.08 -14.14 -1.91
C PRO A 130 8.51 -14.40 -2.37
N GLY A 131 9.17 -15.30 -1.65
CA GLY A 131 10.57 -15.68 -1.86
C GLY A 131 11.57 -14.90 -1.02
N THR A 132 11.17 -13.91 -0.25
CA THR A 132 12.08 -13.12 0.60
C THR A 132 12.72 -13.96 1.69
N THR A 133 11.94 -14.77 2.39
CA THR A 133 12.44 -15.62 3.48
C THR A 133 13.50 -16.60 2.98
N GLU A 134 13.28 -17.20 1.82
CA GLU A 134 14.22 -18.16 1.25
C GLU A 134 15.42 -17.50 0.56
N LYS A 135 15.20 -16.42 -0.22
CA LYS A 135 16.23 -15.85 -1.12
C LYS A 135 17.02 -14.69 -0.51
N LEU A 136 16.53 -14.09 0.59
CA LEU A 136 17.21 -13.01 1.29
C LEU A 136 17.59 -13.42 2.71
N VAL A 137 16.61 -13.87 3.53
CA VAL A 137 16.84 -14.13 4.96
C VAL A 137 17.77 -15.34 5.13
N LYS A 138 17.43 -16.48 4.51
CA LYS A 138 18.25 -17.71 4.56
C LYS A 138 19.72 -17.46 4.20
N PRO A 139 20.06 -16.97 3.00
CA PRO A 139 21.46 -16.79 2.61
C PRO A 139 22.19 -15.73 3.44
N SER A 140 21.48 -14.70 3.95
CA SER A 140 22.07 -13.71 4.85
C SER A 140 22.52 -14.33 6.17
N ILE A 141 21.71 -15.24 6.72
CA ILE A 141 22.05 -15.97 7.95
C ILE A 141 23.16 -16.97 7.70
N GLU A 142 23.05 -17.82 6.67
CA GLU A 142 24.04 -18.85 6.34
C GLU A 142 25.43 -18.26 6.12
N LYS A 143 25.51 -17.16 5.34
CA LYS A 143 26.77 -16.47 5.02
C LYS A 143 27.52 -16.00 6.28
N LEU A 144 26.80 -15.48 7.27
CA LEU A 144 27.43 -14.84 8.44
C LEU A 144 27.56 -15.77 9.64
N SER A 145 26.72 -16.80 9.72
CA SER A 145 26.80 -17.81 10.77
C SER A 145 27.78 -18.94 10.43
N HIS A 146 28.08 -19.16 9.14
CA HIS A 146 28.75 -20.36 8.62
C HIS A 146 28.00 -21.66 8.94
N LYS A 147 26.67 -21.58 9.08
CA LYS A 147 25.75 -22.67 9.40
C LYS A 147 24.79 -22.91 8.25
N ARG A 148 24.24 -24.12 8.16
CA ARG A 148 23.27 -24.53 7.14
C ARG A 148 21.85 -24.55 7.69
N CYS A 149 20.91 -23.93 6.95
CA CYS A 149 19.50 -24.02 7.25
C CYS A 149 19.00 -25.47 7.11
N GLY A 150 18.14 -25.91 8.02
CA GLY A 150 17.63 -27.28 8.11
C GLY A 150 18.44 -28.12 9.11
N SER A 151 19.77 -28.12 9.04
CA SER A 151 20.63 -28.89 9.95
C SER A 151 20.97 -28.13 11.23
N ASP A 152 21.51 -26.92 11.11
CA ASP A 152 22.08 -26.17 12.23
C ASP A 152 21.13 -25.14 12.80
N PHE A 153 20.25 -24.59 11.97
CA PHE A 153 19.15 -23.71 12.36
C PHE A 153 17.91 -23.95 11.49
N GLY A 154 16.74 -23.61 12.04
CA GLY A 154 15.47 -23.70 11.32
C GLY A 154 15.00 -22.36 10.79
N LEU A 155 14.13 -22.40 9.79
CA LEU A 155 13.55 -21.20 9.19
C LEU A 155 12.06 -21.38 8.90
N CYS A 156 11.25 -20.43 9.37
CA CYS A 156 9.83 -20.36 9.07
C CYS A 156 9.41 -18.96 8.65
N MET A 157 8.33 -18.88 7.88
CA MET A 157 7.52 -17.68 7.68
C MET A 157 6.22 -17.82 8.47
N ASN A 158 5.92 -16.82 9.31
CA ASN A 158 4.71 -16.81 10.13
C ASN A 158 4.04 -15.44 10.06
N PRO A 159 3.24 -15.17 9.03
CA PRO A 159 2.59 -13.88 8.86
C PRO A 159 1.63 -13.59 10.02
N GLU A 160 1.48 -12.32 10.37
CA GLU A 160 0.49 -11.83 11.31
C GLU A 160 -0.79 -11.38 10.61
N PHE A 161 -1.91 -11.36 11.32
CA PHE A 161 -3.21 -10.88 10.82
C PHE A 161 -3.87 -9.95 11.84
N LEU A 162 -3.05 -9.13 12.51
CA LEU A 162 -3.47 -8.24 13.58
C LEU A 162 -4.14 -6.97 13.04
N GLY A 163 -5.15 -6.48 13.77
CA GLY A 163 -5.70 -5.15 13.56
C GLY A 163 -5.18 -4.18 14.62
N GLU A 164 -4.71 -2.99 14.24
CA GLU A 164 -4.40 -1.93 15.22
C GLU A 164 -5.66 -1.61 16.04
N GLY A 165 -5.54 -1.41 17.36
CA GLY A 165 -6.68 -1.25 18.28
C GLY A 165 -7.33 -2.56 18.76
N THR A 166 -6.99 -3.70 18.16
CA THR A 166 -7.45 -5.05 18.58
C THR A 166 -6.32 -6.07 18.63
N ALA A 167 -5.08 -5.62 18.55
CA ALA A 167 -3.92 -6.49 18.34
C ALA A 167 -3.68 -7.49 19.47
N LEU A 168 -3.94 -7.11 20.72
CA LEU A 168 -3.88 -8.03 21.86
C LEU A 168 -4.94 -9.13 21.70
N HIS A 169 -6.18 -8.75 21.44
CA HIS A 169 -7.28 -9.70 21.22
C HIS A 169 -6.97 -10.64 20.07
N ASP A 170 -6.54 -10.11 18.92
CA ASP A 170 -6.25 -10.88 17.72
C ASP A 170 -5.05 -11.82 17.88
N THR A 171 -4.09 -11.46 18.75
CA THR A 171 -2.97 -12.34 19.10
C THR A 171 -3.41 -13.49 20.00
N PHE A 172 -4.27 -13.22 20.99
CA PHE A 172 -4.78 -14.26 21.88
C PHE A 172 -5.84 -15.16 21.25
N ASN A 173 -6.61 -14.62 20.30
CA ASN A 173 -7.74 -15.30 19.66
C ASN A 173 -7.67 -15.19 18.11
N PRO A 174 -6.60 -15.67 17.48
CA PRO A 174 -6.46 -15.57 16.03
C PRO A 174 -7.44 -16.53 15.33
N ASN A 175 -8.00 -16.08 14.21
CA ASN A 175 -8.86 -16.94 13.38
C ASN A 175 -8.08 -18.12 12.76
N ARG A 176 -6.79 -17.98 12.60
CA ARG A 176 -5.87 -18.99 12.05
C ARG A 176 -4.41 -18.63 12.35
N ILE A 177 -3.57 -19.64 12.33
CA ILE A 177 -2.10 -19.52 12.32
C ILE A 177 -1.59 -20.08 11.00
N VAL A 178 -0.72 -19.34 10.30
CA VAL A 178 -0.08 -19.80 9.08
C VAL A 178 1.40 -20.03 9.35
N ILE A 179 1.90 -21.21 9.03
CA ILE A 179 3.29 -21.62 9.17
C ILE A 179 3.82 -22.00 7.79
N GLY A 180 4.62 -21.12 7.19
CA GLY A 180 5.46 -21.45 6.07
C GLY A 180 6.75 -22.05 6.59
N GLU A 181 7.04 -23.28 6.25
CA GLU A 181 8.20 -24.00 6.76
C GLU A 181 9.25 -24.23 5.67
N TYR A 182 10.53 -24.11 6.04
CA TYR A 182 11.63 -24.51 5.19
C TYR A 182 11.77 -26.03 5.16
N ASP A 183 11.59 -26.66 6.32
CA ASP A 183 11.59 -28.11 6.53
C ASP A 183 10.62 -28.50 7.65
N LYS A 184 10.28 -29.80 7.70
CA LYS A 184 9.32 -30.33 8.66
C LYS A 184 9.70 -30.06 10.12
N LYS A 185 11.00 -30.16 10.47
CA LYS A 185 11.50 -29.92 11.83
C LYS A 185 11.23 -28.49 12.27
N SER A 186 11.51 -27.52 11.41
CA SER A 186 11.24 -26.09 11.66
C SER A 186 9.76 -25.84 11.90
N GLY A 187 8.91 -26.42 11.05
CA GLY A 187 7.45 -26.32 11.19
C GLY A 187 6.94 -26.96 12.47
N ASP A 188 7.43 -28.15 12.83
CA ASP A 188 7.02 -28.87 14.06
C ASP A 188 7.36 -28.08 15.33
N ILE A 189 8.53 -27.44 15.37
CA ILE A 189 8.93 -26.58 16.50
C ILE A 189 7.99 -25.38 16.62
N LEU A 190 7.69 -24.69 15.52
CA LEU A 190 6.82 -23.51 15.53
C LEU A 190 5.37 -23.88 15.87
N GLU A 191 4.88 -24.98 15.33
CA GLU A 191 3.55 -25.50 15.67
C GLU A 191 3.44 -25.85 17.15
N SER A 192 4.47 -26.53 17.71
CA SER A 192 4.54 -26.86 19.14
C SER A 192 4.52 -25.60 20.01
N LEU A 193 5.25 -24.55 19.61
CA LEU A 193 5.24 -23.26 20.30
C LEU A 193 3.81 -22.68 20.36
N TYR A 194 3.09 -22.66 19.23
CA TYR A 194 1.73 -22.12 19.18
C TYR A 194 0.71 -22.99 19.94
N LYS A 195 0.87 -24.32 19.93
CA LYS A 195 0.07 -25.22 20.77
C LYS A 195 0.25 -24.94 22.26
N LYS A 196 1.48 -24.67 22.70
CA LYS A 196 1.76 -24.26 24.09
C LYS A 196 1.20 -22.87 24.41
N PHE A 197 1.24 -21.94 23.45
CA PHE A 197 0.72 -20.59 23.62
C PHE A 197 -0.81 -20.57 23.78
N HIS A 198 -1.54 -21.31 22.96
CA HIS A 198 -3.01 -21.34 22.97
C HIS A 198 -3.59 -22.36 23.93
N SER A 199 -2.84 -23.38 24.31
CA SER A 199 -3.13 -24.44 25.31
C SER A 199 -4.54 -25.05 25.26
N THR A 200 -5.60 -24.30 25.50
CA THR A 200 -6.98 -24.79 25.66
C THR A 200 -7.85 -24.66 24.41
N SER A 201 -7.54 -23.70 23.51
CA SER A 201 -8.30 -23.45 22.28
C SER A 201 -7.34 -23.14 21.14
N ILE A 202 -6.84 -24.19 20.50
CA ILE A 202 -5.89 -24.09 19.41
C ILE A 202 -6.65 -23.69 18.15
N PRO A 203 -6.33 -22.52 17.54
CA PRO A 203 -6.95 -22.12 16.28
C PRO A 203 -6.49 -23.03 15.13
N PRO A 204 -7.18 -23.06 13.98
CA PRO A 204 -6.71 -23.76 12.80
C PRO A 204 -5.29 -23.38 12.44
N ILE A 205 -4.41 -24.37 12.26
CA ILE A 205 -3.02 -24.18 11.84
C ILE A 205 -2.88 -24.66 10.40
N ILE A 206 -2.43 -23.76 9.53
CA ILE A 206 -2.15 -24.05 8.12
C ILE A 206 -0.64 -24.16 7.96
N ARG A 207 -0.15 -25.34 7.59
CA ARG A 207 1.27 -25.56 7.23
C ARG A 207 1.43 -25.56 5.71
N THR A 208 2.44 -24.88 5.25
CA THR A 208 2.75 -24.74 3.82
C THR A 208 4.21 -24.35 3.61
N ASN A 209 4.63 -24.13 2.35
CA ASN A 209 5.96 -23.61 2.06
C ASN A 209 6.07 -22.10 2.37
N LEU A 210 7.31 -21.60 2.42
CA LEU A 210 7.62 -20.21 2.76
C LEU A 210 6.90 -19.20 1.85
N GLN A 211 6.95 -19.41 0.52
CA GLN A 211 6.40 -18.49 -0.47
C GLN A 211 4.87 -18.39 -0.41
N THR A 212 4.21 -19.53 -0.20
CA THR A 212 2.75 -19.56 -0.06
C THR A 212 2.30 -18.82 1.22
N ALA A 213 3.03 -19.00 2.33
CA ALA A 213 2.75 -18.29 3.57
C ALA A 213 2.93 -16.76 3.42
N GLU A 214 3.98 -16.32 2.72
CA GLU A 214 4.20 -14.92 2.36
C GLU A 214 3.04 -14.38 1.52
N LEU A 215 2.58 -15.12 0.51
CA LEU A 215 1.50 -14.70 -0.39
C LEU A 215 0.12 -14.67 0.32
N ILE A 216 -0.16 -15.57 1.26
CA ILE A 216 -1.41 -15.59 2.02
C ILE A 216 -1.65 -14.25 2.73
N LYS A 217 -0.59 -13.63 3.29
CA LYS A 217 -0.70 -12.32 3.93
C LYS A 217 -1.14 -11.24 2.94
N TYR A 218 -0.48 -11.16 1.78
CA TYR A 218 -0.83 -10.18 0.75
C TYR A 218 -2.22 -10.41 0.17
N ALA A 219 -2.58 -11.66 -0.11
CA ALA A 219 -3.91 -12.02 -0.62
C ALA A 219 -5.01 -11.63 0.37
N SER A 220 -4.80 -11.89 1.67
CA SER A 220 -5.75 -11.49 2.72
C SER A 220 -5.94 -9.97 2.76
N ASN A 221 -4.86 -9.19 2.79
CA ASN A 221 -4.95 -7.74 2.85
C ASN A 221 -5.56 -7.15 1.57
N ALA A 222 -5.22 -7.68 0.39
CA ALA A 222 -5.80 -7.25 -0.88
C ALA A 222 -7.31 -7.53 -0.94
N PHE A 223 -7.75 -8.71 -0.48
CA PHE A 223 -9.16 -9.08 -0.48
C PHE A 223 -9.98 -8.24 0.50
N LEU A 224 -9.47 -7.99 1.71
CA LEU A 224 -10.14 -7.13 2.70
C LEU A 224 -10.28 -5.68 2.18
N ALA A 225 -9.22 -5.12 1.59
CA ALA A 225 -9.27 -3.80 0.97
C ALA A 225 -10.25 -3.74 -0.21
N MET A 226 -10.32 -4.83 -1.02
CA MET A 226 -11.26 -4.96 -2.13
C MET A 226 -12.71 -4.95 -1.63
N LYS A 227 -13.06 -5.67 -0.54
CA LYS A 227 -14.42 -5.66 0.03
C LYS A 227 -14.85 -4.24 0.40
N ILE A 228 -13.98 -3.46 1.03
CA ILE A 228 -14.28 -2.05 1.37
C ILE A 228 -14.42 -1.20 0.11
N SER A 229 -13.54 -1.36 -0.87
CA SER A 229 -13.63 -0.61 -2.14
C SER A 229 -14.88 -0.99 -2.94
N PHE A 230 -15.29 -2.25 -2.93
CA PHE A 230 -16.53 -2.72 -3.56
C PHE A 230 -17.76 -2.05 -2.95
N ILE A 231 -17.90 -2.08 -1.62
CA ILE A 231 -19.07 -1.44 -0.98
C ILE A 231 -19.05 0.08 -1.12
N ASN A 232 -17.87 0.70 -1.24
CA ASN A 232 -17.74 2.13 -1.55
C ASN A 232 -18.22 2.44 -2.98
N GLN A 233 -17.99 1.57 -3.97
CA GLN A 233 -18.60 1.73 -5.30
C GLN A 233 -20.13 1.67 -5.23
N MET A 234 -20.68 0.72 -4.47
CA MET A 234 -22.13 0.64 -4.25
C MET A 234 -22.64 1.90 -3.55
N ALA A 235 -21.90 2.44 -2.58
CA ALA A 235 -22.23 3.70 -1.93
C ALA A 235 -22.29 4.87 -2.92
N ASN A 236 -21.32 4.95 -3.83
CA ASN A 236 -21.29 5.98 -4.87
C ASN A 236 -22.49 5.87 -5.84
N LEU A 237 -22.92 4.64 -6.15
CA LEU A 237 -24.12 4.39 -6.94
C LEU A 237 -25.39 4.77 -6.17
N CYS A 238 -25.52 4.36 -4.91
CA CYS A 238 -26.66 4.72 -4.05
C CYS A 238 -26.89 6.23 -3.97
N GLN A 239 -25.81 7.02 -3.88
CA GLN A 239 -25.93 8.48 -3.83
C GLN A 239 -26.59 9.10 -5.09
N ARG A 240 -26.69 8.33 -6.18
CA ARG A 240 -27.35 8.76 -7.43
C ARG A 240 -28.77 8.19 -7.61
N ILE A 241 -29.21 7.33 -6.70
CA ILE A 241 -30.52 6.68 -6.72
C ILE A 241 -31.33 7.22 -5.54
N PRO A 242 -32.44 7.94 -5.75
CA PRO A 242 -33.29 8.43 -4.66
C PRO A 242 -33.64 7.31 -3.69
N ASN A 243 -33.55 7.61 -2.41
CA ASN A 243 -33.90 6.70 -1.29
C ASN A 243 -33.06 5.41 -1.18
N ALA A 244 -32.06 5.20 -2.02
CA ALA A 244 -31.15 4.07 -1.88
C ALA A 244 -30.23 4.23 -0.64
N ASP A 245 -29.97 3.14 0.07
CA ASP A 245 -29.12 3.12 1.25
C ASP A 245 -28.11 1.96 1.20
N VAL A 246 -26.83 2.32 1.12
CA VAL A 246 -25.73 1.34 1.07
C VAL A 246 -25.64 0.46 2.31
N THR A 247 -26.14 0.93 3.48
CA THR A 247 -26.11 0.13 4.71
C THR A 247 -27.05 -1.07 4.59
N VAL A 248 -28.21 -0.89 3.97
CA VAL A 248 -29.17 -1.97 3.70
C VAL A 248 -28.62 -2.93 2.64
N ILE A 249 -27.94 -2.41 1.61
CA ILE A 249 -27.27 -3.24 0.61
C ILE A 249 -26.18 -4.10 1.28
N ALA A 250 -25.34 -3.47 2.12
CA ALA A 250 -24.27 -4.17 2.83
C ALA A 250 -24.81 -5.27 3.76
N GLU A 251 -25.92 -5.00 4.46
CA GLU A 251 -26.62 -5.97 5.28
C GLU A 251 -27.17 -7.12 4.42
N GLY A 252 -27.92 -6.80 3.36
CA GLY A 252 -28.54 -7.79 2.49
C GLY A 252 -27.54 -8.76 1.86
N ILE A 253 -26.45 -8.24 1.27
CA ILE A 253 -25.42 -9.12 0.70
C ILE A 253 -24.59 -9.82 1.78
N GLY A 254 -24.42 -9.20 2.96
CA GLY A 254 -23.65 -9.75 4.07
C GLY A 254 -24.31 -10.94 4.76
N LEU A 255 -25.63 -11.11 4.65
CA LEU A 255 -26.38 -12.27 5.13
C LEU A 255 -26.07 -13.55 4.33
N ASP A 256 -25.61 -13.42 3.09
CA ASP A 256 -25.13 -14.59 2.34
C ASP A 256 -23.82 -15.09 2.96
N LYS A 257 -23.84 -16.34 3.46
CA LYS A 257 -22.67 -16.99 4.12
C LYS A 257 -21.43 -17.04 3.23
N ARG A 258 -21.57 -17.04 1.90
CA ARG A 258 -20.47 -17.03 0.93
C ARG A 258 -19.76 -15.68 0.88
N ILE A 259 -20.44 -14.59 1.26
CA ILE A 259 -19.92 -13.21 1.27
C ILE A 259 -19.52 -12.80 2.69
N GLY A 260 -20.41 -12.99 3.65
CA GLY A 260 -20.26 -12.59 5.04
C GLY A 260 -20.25 -11.06 5.27
N PRO A 261 -20.63 -10.59 6.47
CA PRO A 261 -20.88 -9.16 6.73
C PRO A 261 -19.62 -8.34 6.96
N LEU A 262 -18.47 -8.97 7.26
CA LEU A 262 -17.26 -8.25 7.63
C LEU A 262 -16.63 -7.54 6.44
N PHE A 263 -16.11 -6.33 6.68
CA PHE A 263 -15.47 -5.44 5.69
C PHE A 263 -16.42 -4.92 4.59
N LEU A 264 -17.74 -4.90 4.84
CA LEU A 264 -18.75 -4.32 3.95
C LEU A 264 -19.26 -2.95 4.46
N LYS A 265 -18.56 -2.27 5.35
CA LYS A 265 -18.95 -0.94 5.83
C LYS A 265 -18.42 0.14 4.89
N ALA A 266 -19.35 0.78 4.17
CA ALA A 266 -19.02 1.89 3.28
C ALA A 266 -18.62 3.15 4.06
N GLY A 267 -17.80 4.01 3.43
CA GLY A 267 -17.36 5.27 4.01
C GLY A 267 -16.42 6.05 3.10
N LEU A 268 -15.50 6.78 3.70
CA LEU A 268 -14.54 7.66 3.02
C LEU A 268 -13.28 6.94 2.53
N GLY A 269 -13.30 5.62 2.49
CA GLY A 269 -12.15 4.80 2.11
C GLY A 269 -11.39 4.25 3.32
N TRP A 270 -10.28 3.58 3.02
CA TRP A 270 -9.41 2.92 3.97
C TRP A 270 -7.99 3.52 3.94
N GLY A 271 -7.27 3.42 5.06
CA GLY A 271 -5.93 3.94 5.26
C GLY A 271 -5.07 2.99 6.08
N GLY A 272 -4.23 3.56 6.93
CA GLY A 272 -3.33 2.85 7.82
C GLY A 272 -2.02 2.45 7.20
N SER A 273 -1.24 1.71 7.97
CA SER A 273 0.12 1.32 7.62
C SER A 273 0.22 0.08 6.71
N CYS A 274 -0.84 -0.74 6.63
CA CYS A 274 -0.79 -2.07 6.00
C CYS A 274 -1.37 -2.07 4.59
N PHE A 275 -2.67 -1.81 4.41
CA PHE A 275 -3.33 -1.97 3.12
C PHE A 275 -2.67 -1.18 1.99
N PRO A 276 -2.42 0.15 2.12
CA PRO A 276 -1.81 0.92 1.04
C PRO A 276 -0.44 0.40 0.64
N LYS A 277 0.35 0.02 1.65
CA LYS A 277 1.70 -0.51 1.48
C LYS A 277 1.68 -1.86 0.78
N ASP A 278 0.87 -2.80 1.28
CA ASP A 278 0.89 -4.19 0.83
C ASP A 278 0.31 -4.33 -0.58
N LEU A 279 -0.77 -3.61 -0.91
CA LEU A 279 -1.33 -3.65 -2.25
C LEU A 279 -0.33 -3.10 -3.29
N LYS A 280 0.35 -2.00 -3.00
CA LYS A 280 1.40 -1.45 -3.90
C LYS A 280 2.56 -2.42 -4.07
N ALA A 281 3.05 -3.03 -2.98
CA ALA A 281 4.11 -4.02 -3.04
C ALA A 281 3.69 -5.28 -3.82
N LEU A 282 2.45 -5.75 -3.63
CA LEU A 282 1.90 -6.89 -4.37
C LEU A 282 1.81 -6.61 -5.88
N LEU A 283 1.35 -5.42 -6.27
CA LEU A 283 1.29 -5.00 -7.68
C LEU A 283 2.68 -4.92 -8.31
N LYS A 284 3.65 -4.31 -7.62
CA LYS A 284 5.02 -4.24 -8.14
C LYS A 284 5.64 -5.63 -8.25
N PHE A 285 5.42 -6.48 -7.26
CA PHE A 285 5.88 -7.88 -7.27
C PHE A 285 5.24 -8.68 -8.42
N SER A 286 3.91 -8.60 -8.62
CA SER A 286 3.23 -9.33 -9.69
C SER A 286 3.74 -8.94 -11.07
N ARG A 287 3.96 -7.64 -11.31
CA ARG A 287 4.55 -7.14 -12.57
C ARG A 287 5.96 -7.68 -12.78
N SER A 288 6.79 -7.80 -11.72
CA SER A 288 8.11 -8.44 -11.80
C SER A 288 8.05 -9.94 -12.15
N LYS A 289 6.88 -10.56 -11.98
CA LYS A 289 6.59 -11.96 -12.37
C LYS A 289 5.87 -12.07 -13.72
N GLY A 290 5.67 -10.95 -14.44
CA GLY A 290 5.03 -10.93 -15.75
C GLY A 290 3.51 -11.08 -15.68
N THR A 291 2.87 -10.82 -14.54
CA THR A 291 1.41 -10.90 -14.40
C THR A 291 0.84 -9.59 -13.85
N SER A 292 -0.40 -9.25 -14.22
CA SER A 292 -1.15 -8.11 -13.72
C SER A 292 -2.22 -8.55 -12.72
N LEU A 293 -2.61 -7.65 -11.82
CA LEU A 293 -3.68 -7.84 -10.84
C LEU A 293 -4.74 -6.74 -10.97
N PRO A 294 -5.59 -6.76 -12.01
CA PRO A 294 -6.54 -5.65 -12.31
C PRO A 294 -7.49 -5.33 -11.16
N LEU A 295 -7.97 -6.34 -10.40
CA LEU A 295 -8.83 -6.11 -9.23
C LEU A 295 -8.10 -5.32 -8.13
N THR A 296 -6.82 -5.58 -7.92
CA THR A 296 -6.02 -4.87 -6.92
C THR A 296 -5.74 -3.43 -7.38
N GLU A 297 -5.50 -3.22 -8.66
CA GLU A 297 -5.34 -1.88 -9.26
C GLU A 297 -6.63 -1.06 -9.12
N ALA A 298 -7.78 -1.65 -9.50
CA ALA A 298 -9.08 -1.02 -9.33
C ALA A 298 -9.39 -0.69 -7.86
N THR A 299 -9.05 -1.59 -6.94
CA THR A 299 -9.22 -1.39 -5.49
C THR A 299 -8.47 -0.14 -4.99
N LEU A 300 -7.22 0.05 -5.42
CA LEU A 300 -6.43 1.25 -5.09
C LEU A 300 -7.03 2.51 -5.72
N LEU A 301 -7.41 2.46 -6.99
CA LEU A 301 -7.98 3.60 -7.72
C LEU A 301 -9.26 4.11 -7.07
N ILE A 302 -10.18 3.20 -6.69
CA ILE A 302 -11.41 3.55 -5.99
C ILE A 302 -11.07 4.23 -4.66
N ASN A 303 -10.15 3.67 -3.89
CA ASN A 303 -9.77 4.22 -2.59
C ASN A 303 -9.06 5.57 -2.70
N GLU A 304 -8.38 5.85 -3.81
CA GLU A 304 -7.70 7.14 -4.03
C GLU A 304 -8.69 8.30 -4.13
N THR A 305 -9.83 8.07 -4.79
CA THR A 305 -10.85 9.11 -5.05
C THR A 305 -11.93 9.19 -3.96
N GLN A 306 -12.14 8.12 -3.20
CA GLN A 306 -13.22 8.01 -2.22
C GLN A 306 -13.21 9.11 -1.14
N PRO A 307 -12.07 9.53 -0.53
CA PRO A 307 -12.06 10.59 0.46
C PRO A 307 -12.59 11.93 -0.06
N LEU A 308 -12.39 12.20 -1.35
CA LEU A 308 -12.78 13.46 -1.98
C LEU A 308 -14.30 13.62 -2.13
N LYS A 309 -15.06 12.52 -2.01
CA LYS A 309 -16.53 12.55 -2.02
C LYS A 309 -17.09 13.40 -0.89
N ALA A 310 -16.45 13.38 0.32
CA ALA A 310 -16.86 14.27 1.42
C ALA A 310 -16.64 15.74 1.08
N VAL A 311 -15.55 16.08 0.40
CA VAL A 311 -15.25 17.46 -0.02
C VAL A 311 -16.26 17.94 -1.05
N LYS A 312 -16.62 17.08 -2.02
CA LYS A 312 -17.65 17.40 -3.03
C LYS A 312 -19.03 17.60 -2.39
N LEU A 313 -19.41 16.76 -1.42
CA LEU A 313 -20.65 16.95 -0.66
C LEU A 313 -20.65 18.28 0.11
N ALA A 314 -19.52 18.63 0.76
CA ALA A 314 -19.40 19.92 1.45
C ALA A 314 -19.55 21.10 0.49
N GLU A 315 -18.91 21.04 -0.68
CA GLU A 315 -18.99 22.08 -1.70
C GLU A 315 -20.42 22.22 -2.24
N LYS A 316 -21.12 21.11 -2.51
CA LYS A 316 -22.52 21.13 -2.94
C LYS A 316 -23.44 21.78 -1.91
N LEU A 317 -23.28 21.43 -0.62
CA LEU A 317 -24.15 21.94 0.44
C LEU A 317 -23.86 23.40 0.85
N LEU A 318 -22.63 23.86 0.68
CA LEU A 318 -22.17 25.21 1.04
C LEU A 318 -22.06 26.17 -0.16
N SER A 319 -22.20 25.67 -1.40
CA SER A 319 -21.99 26.35 -2.69
C SER A 319 -20.54 26.81 -2.94
N LYS A 320 -19.77 27.10 -1.90
CA LYS A 320 -18.34 27.45 -1.95
C LYS A 320 -17.67 27.11 -0.63
N LEU A 321 -16.40 26.73 -0.68
CA LEU A 321 -15.62 26.35 0.49
C LEU A 321 -14.69 27.47 1.00
N LYS A 322 -14.37 28.45 0.15
CA LYS A 322 -13.49 29.57 0.51
C LYS A 322 -13.99 30.29 1.74
N ASN A 323 -13.14 30.43 2.76
CA ASN A 323 -13.39 31.06 4.05
C ASN A 323 -14.47 30.38 4.91
N LYS A 324 -15.00 29.21 4.53
CA LYS A 324 -15.91 28.41 5.35
C LYS A 324 -15.15 27.68 6.43
N LYS A 325 -15.68 27.68 7.66
CA LYS A 325 -15.13 26.89 8.77
C LYS A 325 -15.68 25.47 8.73
N ILE A 326 -14.80 24.49 8.51
CA ILE A 326 -15.15 23.07 8.42
C ILE A 326 -14.60 22.36 9.65
N ALA A 327 -15.48 21.73 10.42
CA ALA A 327 -15.10 20.87 11.54
C ALA A 327 -14.82 19.45 11.05
N ILE A 328 -13.66 18.92 11.39
CA ILE A 328 -13.25 17.54 11.08
C ILE A 328 -13.29 16.72 12.37
N LEU A 329 -14.20 15.76 12.43
CA LEU A 329 -14.34 14.82 13.53
C LEU A 329 -13.67 13.49 13.18
N GLY A 330 -12.49 13.27 13.77
CA GLY A 330 -11.63 12.11 13.51
C GLY A 330 -10.49 12.40 12.55
N LEU A 331 -9.27 12.01 12.96
CA LEU A 331 -8.02 12.21 12.23
C LEU A 331 -7.27 10.90 11.99
N SER A 332 -7.33 9.97 12.95
CA SER A 332 -6.78 8.62 12.80
C SER A 332 -7.47 7.85 11.65
N PHE A 333 -6.79 6.86 11.08
CA PHE A 333 -7.37 6.11 9.95
C PHE A 333 -8.55 5.22 10.35
N LYS A 334 -8.67 4.87 11.62
CA LYS A 334 -9.79 4.16 12.26
C LYS A 334 -9.85 4.48 13.75
N PRO A 335 -10.93 4.10 14.50
CA PRO A 335 -10.96 4.21 15.96
C PRO A 335 -9.90 3.36 16.65
N GLU A 336 -9.66 3.64 17.93
CA GLU A 336 -8.77 2.89 18.82
C GLU A 336 -7.30 2.84 18.35
N THR A 337 -6.83 3.87 17.64
CA THR A 337 -5.42 4.08 17.26
C THR A 337 -5.10 5.56 17.10
N ASP A 338 -3.85 5.92 17.29
CA ASP A 338 -3.33 7.27 17.00
C ASP A 338 -2.66 7.37 15.61
N ASP A 339 -2.71 6.27 14.82
CA ASP A 339 -2.02 6.19 13.53
C ASP A 339 -2.73 7.02 12.44
N MET A 340 -1.97 7.95 11.87
CA MET A 340 -2.40 8.80 10.76
C MET A 340 -1.74 8.45 9.42
N ARG A 341 -0.98 7.37 9.35
CA ARG A 341 -0.34 6.94 8.09
C ARG A 341 -1.40 6.60 7.05
N ASN A 342 -1.35 7.26 5.91
CA ASN A 342 -2.35 7.15 4.84
C ASN A 342 -3.81 7.35 5.31
N ALA A 343 -4.04 8.05 6.42
CA ALA A 343 -5.38 8.36 6.90
C ALA A 343 -6.14 9.19 5.86
N VAL A 344 -7.40 8.84 5.63
CA VAL A 344 -8.28 9.55 4.68
C VAL A 344 -8.51 11.00 5.08
N SER A 345 -8.48 11.30 6.38
CA SER A 345 -8.53 12.66 6.94
C SER A 345 -7.45 13.57 6.37
N THR A 346 -6.24 13.05 6.16
CA THR A 346 -5.13 13.81 5.59
C THR A 346 -5.41 14.28 4.17
N LYS A 347 -6.03 13.45 3.33
CA LYS A 347 -6.42 13.82 1.97
C LYS A 347 -7.55 14.85 1.98
N ILE A 348 -8.56 14.64 2.80
CA ILE A 348 -9.70 15.54 2.95
C ILE A 348 -9.23 16.94 3.40
N ILE A 349 -8.43 17.00 4.47
CA ILE A 349 -7.92 18.27 5.01
C ILE A 349 -7.05 19.01 3.98
N LYS A 350 -6.13 18.30 3.30
CA LYS A 350 -5.30 18.92 2.26
C LYS A 350 -6.14 19.51 1.12
N GLU A 351 -7.16 18.80 0.67
CA GLU A 351 -8.05 19.29 -0.40
C GLU A 351 -8.91 20.47 0.06
N LEU A 352 -9.44 20.44 1.28
CA LEU A 352 -10.18 21.57 1.86
C LEU A 352 -9.31 22.81 2.00
N LEU A 353 -8.06 22.66 2.46
CA LEU A 353 -7.08 23.76 2.54
C LEU A 353 -6.74 24.31 1.15
N ARG A 354 -6.58 23.45 0.14
CA ARG A 354 -6.38 23.87 -1.26
C ARG A 354 -7.54 24.73 -1.77
N ARG A 355 -8.78 24.44 -1.33
CA ARG A 355 -9.99 25.22 -1.62
C ARG A 355 -10.18 26.41 -0.69
N LYS A 356 -9.15 26.75 0.10
CA LYS A 356 -9.13 27.91 1.02
C LYS A 356 -10.22 27.87 2.11
N ALA A 357 -10.61 26.67 2.56
CA ALA A 357 -11.45 26.50 3.76
C ALA A 357 -10.60 26.70 5.04
N LYS A 358 -11.25 27.11 6.13
CA LYS A 358 -10.67 27.13 7.48
C LYS A 358 -11.03 25.81 8.17
N ILE A 359 -10.05 25.14 8.75
CA ILE A 359 -10.24 23.80 9.31
C ILE A 359 -10.05 23.85 10.82
N THR A 360 -11.02 23.29 11.54
CA THR A 360 -10.90 22.94 12.96
C THR A 360 -11.01 21.41 13.06
N ALA A 361 -10.15 20.76 13.81
CA ALA A 361 -10.12 19.30 13.88
C ALA A 361 -10.01 18.77 15.31
N TYR A 362 -10.62 17.63 15.55
CA TYR A 362 -10.52 16.90 16.81
C TYR A 362 -10.46 15.39 16.58
N ASP A 363 -9.62 14.73 17.39
CA ASP A 363 -9.51 13.26 17.49
C ASP A 363 -9.12 12.89 18.92
N PRO A 364 -9.68 11.85 19.53
CA PRO A 364 -9.36 11.45 20.89
C PRO A 364 -7.88 11.11 21.15
N THR A 365 -7.18 10.58 20.15
CA THR A 365 -5.80 10.03 20.31
C THR A 365 -4.79 10.65 19.37
N ALA A 366 -5.19 10.99 18.12
CA ALA A 366 -4.25 11.32 17.05
C ALA A 366 -3.81 12.80 17.02
N MET A 367 -4.21 13.64 17.97
CA MET A 367 -3.93 15.09 17.97
C MET A 367 -2.43 15.42 17.91
N LYS A 368 -1.58 14.65 18.62
CA LYS A 368 -0.12 14.85 18.61
C LYS A 368 0.47 14.58 17.22
N ASN A 369 -0.01 13.52 16.56
CA ASN A 369 0.45 13.15 15.22
C ASN A 369 -0.10 14.11 14.16
N ALA A 370 -1.32 14.60 14.30
CA ALA A 370 -1.89 15.61 13.44
C ALA A 370 -1.09 16.94 13.48
N LYS A 371 -0.66 17.37 14.66
CA LYS A 371 0.19 18.58 14.81
C LYS A 371 1.52 18.45 14.08
N LYS A 372 2.12 17.24 14.04
CA LYS A 372 3.34 16.98 13.25
C LYS A 372 3.11 17.11 11.74
N ILE A 373 1.89 16.74 11.25
CA ILE A 373 1.56 16.74 9.81
C ILE A 373 1.13 18.12 9.32
N PHE A 374 0.27 18.80 10.08
CA PHE A 374 -0.38 20.04 9.63
C PHE A 374 0.19 21.31 10.26
N GLY A 375 0.92 21.21 11.38
CA GLY A 375 1.47 22.36 12.10
C GLY A 375 0.37 23.35 12.48
N THR A 376 0.54 24.61 12.11
CA THR A 376 -0.39 25.72 12.34
C THR A 376 -1.40 25.94 11.21
N LYS A 377 -1.45 25.06 10.20
CA LYS A 377 -2.35 25.22 9.04
C LYS A 377 -3.81 24.95 9.37
N ILE A 378 -4.09 24.31 10.50
CA ILE A 378 -5.43 24.01 11.00
C ILE A 378 -5.53 24.33 12.49
N GLU A 379 -6.74 24.53 12.98
CA GLU A 379 -7.04 24.68 14.40
C GLU A 379 -7.28 23.30 15.04
N TYR A 380 -6.92 23.16 16.32
CA TYR A 380 -7.04 21.92 17.08
C TYR A 380 -7.92 22.13 18.30
N SER A 381 -9.03 21.42 18.39
CA SER A 381 -9.97 21.49 19.51
C SER A 381 -9.67 20.46 20.59
N LYS A 382 -10.16 20.69 21.80
CA LYS A 382 -10.00 19.78 22.95
C LYS A 382 -11.15 18.76 23.07
N SER A 383 -12.24 18.96 22.33
CA SER A 383 -13.40 18.06 22.31
C SER A 383 -14.17 18.16 20.99
N ALA A 384 -15.04 17.18 20.71
CA ALA A 384 -15.93 17.20 19.56
C ALA A 384 -16.89 18.41 19.59
N LEU A 385 -17.42 18.75 20.74
CA LEU A 385 -18.33 19.89 20.92
C LEU A 385 -17.65 21.24 20.68
N GLU A 386 -16.39 21.38 21.07
CA GLU A 386 -15.60 22.58 20.77
C GLU A 386 -15.25 22.64 19.28
N CYS A 387 -14.93 21.50 18.66
CA CYS A 387 -14.58 21.41 17.24
C CYS A 387 -15.70 21.93 16.34
N ILE A 388 -16.95 21.59 16.63
CA ILE A 388 -18.11 22.00 15.82
C ILE A 388 -18.56 23.44 16.09
N ARG A 389 -18.03 24.12 17.11
CA ARG A 389 -18.47 25.50 17.47
C ARG A 389 -18.22 26.50 16.34
N ASN A 390 -19.28 27.21 15.95
CA ASN A 390 -19.28 28.21 14.87
C ASN A 390 -18.82 27.62 13.49
N ALA A 391 -18.88 26.31 13.31
CA ALA A 391 -18.58 25.68 12.03
C ALA A 391 -19.72 25.89 11.01
N ASP A 392 -19.37 26.05 9.74
CA ASP A 392 -20.32 26.08 8.63
C ASP A 392 -20.72 24.68 8.18
N CYS A 393 -19.85 23.68 8.43
CA CYS A 393 -20.10 22.27 8.13
C CYS A 393 -19.25 21.37 9.04
N ALA A 394 -19.76 20.20 9.42
CA ALA A 394 -19.02 19.16 10.12
C ALA A 394 -18.90 17.91 9.25
N ILE A 395 -17.71 17.32 9.19
CA ILE A 395 -17.45 16.07 8.47
C ILE A 395 -16.97 15.02 9.47
N VAL A 396 -17.71 13.92 9.58
CA VAL A 396 -17.30 12.75 10.35
C VAL A 396 -16.38 11.88 9.50
N VAL A 397 -15.12 11.79 9.91
CA VAL A 397 -14.08 11.09 9.14
C VAL A 397 -13.69 9.77 9.78
N THR A 398 -13.68 9.70 11.11
CA THR A 398 -13.39 8.46 11.85
C THR A 398 -14.55 8.18 12.83
N GLU A 399 -14.98 6.93 12.89
CA GLU A 399 -16.16 6.49 13.67
C GLU A 399 -15.84 6.24 15.15
N TRP A 400 -15.29 7.23 15.84
CA TRP A 400 -15.07 7.13 17.28
C TRP A 400 -16.38 6.99 18.06
N PRO A 401 -16.43 6.15 19.11
CA PRO A 401 -17.66 5.95 19.91
C PRO A 401 -18.22 7.24 20.51
N GLU A 402 -17.37 8.23 20.86
CA GLU A 402 -17.84 9.51 21.39
C GLU A 402 -18.59 10.34 20.35
N PHE A 403 -18.24 10.25 19.06
CA PHE A 403 -18.94 10.99 18.02
C PHE A 403 -20.33 10.41 17.76
N SER A 404 -20.51 9.10 17.88
CA SER A 404 -21.81 8.47 17.72
C SER A 404 -22.82 8.85 18.82
N LYS A 405 -22.34 9.37 19.94
CA LYS A 405 -23.18 9.86 21.05
C LYS A 405 -23.71 11.28 20.82
N LEU A 406 -23.19 12.02 19.87
CA LEU A 406 -23.64 13.37 19.56
C LEU A 406 -25.07 13.33 19.00
N LYS A 407 -25.90 14.26 19.48
CA LYS A 407 -27.31 14.41 19.08
C LYS A 407 -27.46 15.58 18.09
N PRO A 408 -28.53 15.61 17.29
CA PRO A 408 -28.79 16.76 16.40
C PRO A 408 -28.71 18.13 17.11
N GLU A 409 -29.17 18.19 18.37
CA GLU A 409 -29.17 19.41 19.20
C GLU A 409 -27.76 19.93 19.49
N ASP A 410 -26.77 19.04 19.60
CA ASP A 410 -25.38 19.43 19.81
C ASP A 410 -24.83 20.21 18.62
N PHE A 411 -25.26 19.87 17.41
CA PHE A 411 -24.88 20.57 16.19
C PHE A 411 -25.69 21.86 15.97
N THR A 412 -27.03 21.81 16.13
CA THR A 412 -27.88 22.96 15.89
C THR A 412 -27.64 24.12 16.87
N SER A 413 -27.24 23.80 18.10
CA SER A 413 -26.98 24.83 19.13
C SER A 413 -25.57 25.44 19.04
N ARG A 414 -24.61 24.79 18.37
CA ARG A 414 -23.20 25.22 18.37
C ARG A 414 -22.68 25.66 17.02
N MET A 415 -23.21 25.13 15.93
CA MET A 415 -22.74 25.43 14.58
C MET A 415 -23.38 26.73 14.07
N LYS A 416 -22.63 27.43 13.22
CA LYS A 416 -23.17 28.59 12.47
C LYS A 416 -24.17 28.14 11.42
N GLN A 417 -23.88 27.02 10.74
CA GLN A 417 -24.78 26.34 9.83
C GLN A 417 -24.75 24.83 10.19
N PRO A 418 -25.87 24.26 10.65
CA PRO A 418 -25.91 22.88 11.06
C PRO A 418 -25.97 21.94 9.82
N ILE A 419 -24.84 21.81 9.12
CA ILE A 419 -24.65 20.93 7.98
C ILE A 419 -23.69 19.82 8.39
N ILE A 420 -24.13 18.57 8.27
CA ILE A 420 -23.32 17.39 8.60
C ILE A 420 -23.13 16.53 7.38
N ILE A 421 -21.87 16.11 7.18
CA ILE A 421 -21.51 15.04 6.25
C ILE A 421 -21.04 13.84 7.07
N ASP A 422 -21.89 12.84 7.14
CA ASP A 422 -21.58 11.58 7.82
C ASP A 422 -20.79 10.66 6.88
N GLY A 423 -19.48 10.73 6.99
CA GLY A 423 -18.55 9.94 6.19
C GLY A 423 -18.45 8.49 6.62
N ARG A 424 -19.07 8.10 7.74
CA ARG A 424 -18.95 6.78 8.35
C ARG A 424 -20.26 6.10 8.65
N ARG A 425 -21.38 6.75 8.35
CA ARG A 425 -22.74 6.20 8.58
C ARG A 425 -22.97 5.84 10.06
N ILE A 426 -22.59 6.76 10.97
CA ILE A 426 -22.74 6.56 12.41
C ILE A 426 -24.05 7.13 12.98
N TYR A 427 -24.75 7.96 12.20
CA TYR A 427 -26.00 8.59 12.64
C TYR A 427 -27.21 8.00 11.94
N ASN A 428 -28.37 8.08 12.61
CA ASN A 428 -29.67 7.74 12.02
C ASN A 428 -30.10 8.86 11.04
N PRO A 429 -30.21 8.58 9.72
CA PRO A 429 -30.51 9.60 8.74
C PRO A 429 -31.83 10.34 8.99
N LYS A 430 -32.90 9.58 9.31
CA LYS A 430 -34.24 10.16 9.56
C LYS A 430 -34.22 11.15 10.71
N LYS A 431 -33.58 10.78 11.83
CA LYS A 431 -33.50 11.64 13.02
C LYS A 431 -32.71 12.92 12.75
N PHE A 432 -31.61 12.83 12.01
CA PHE A 432 -30.75 13.98 11.75
C PHE A 432 -31.34 14.89 10.67
N SER A 433 -31.89 14.37 9.59
CA SER A 433 -32.47 15.15 8.49
C SER A 433 -33.69 15.99 8.92
N GLN A 434 -34.37 15.60 9.98
CA GLN A 434 -35.50 16.40 10.53
C GLN A 434 -35.07 17.74 11.16
N LYS A 435 -33.82 17.85 11.65
CA LYS A 435 -33.38 19.00 12.46
C LYS A 435 -32.25 19.81 11.82
N LEU A 436 -31.54 19.24 10.82
CA LEU A 436 -30.38 19.87 10.20
C LEU A 436 -30.17 19.36 8.75
N LYS A 437 -29.32 20.04 8.01
CA LYS A 437 -28.91 19.55 6.69
C LYS A 437 -27.96 18.36 6.84
N TYR A 438 -28.43 17.18 6.50
CA TYR A 438 -27.67 15.92 6.64
C TYR A 438 -27.39 15.30 5.29
N ALA A 439 -26.13 14.95 5.04
CA ALA A 439 -25.71 14.11 3.93
C ALA A 439 -24.80 13.01 4.45
N ALA A 440 -24.83 11.85 3.81
CA ALA A 440 -24.02 10.71 4.22
C ALA A 440 -23.52 9.93 3.02
N ILE A 441 -22.35 9.32 3.16
CA ILE A 441 -21.81 8.45 2.11
C ILE A 441 -22.75 7.27 1.87
N GLY A 442 -23.15 7.09 0.62
CA GLY A 442 -24.03 5.99 0.20
C GLY A 442 -25.50 6.13 0.61
N LEU A 443 -25.94 7.33 0.92
CA LEU A 443 -27.35 7.66 1.13
C LEU A 443 -27.85 8.47 -0.07
N GLY A 444 -28.83 7.93 -0.79
CA GLY A 444 -29.49 8.61 -1.91
C GLY A 444 -30.39 9.73 -1.41
N SER A 445 -30.40 10.84 -2.12
CA SER A 445 -31.21 12.03 -1.83
C SER A 445 -32.07 12.36 -3.04
N GLU A 446 -33.34 12.71 -2.82
CA GLU A 446 -34.25 13.14 -3.89
C GLU A 446 -33.78 14.43 -4.59
N THR A 447 -32.97 15.24 -3.92
CA THR A 447 -32.41 16.49 -4.46
C THR A 447 -31.10 16.29 -5.22
N PHE A 448 -30.65 15.04 -5.39
CA PHE A 448 -29.40 14.75 -6.08
C PHE A 448 -29.62 14.77 -7.59
N GLN A 449 -29.36 15.90 -8.24
CA GLN A 449 -29.17 15.95 -9.69
C GLN A 449 -27.85 15.25 -10.02
N PRO A 450 -27.81 14.29 -10.92
CA PRO A 450 -26.56 13.69 -11.35
C PRO A 450 -25.69 14.76 -12.00
N GLU A 451 -24.52 15.03 -11.44
CA GLU A 451 -23.50 15.75 -12.19
C GLU A 451 -23.08 14.90 -13.40
N PRO A 452 -22.74 15.56 -14.53
CA PRO A 452 -22.22 14.84 -15.68
C PRO A 452 -21.04 13.98 -15.21
N ASP A 453 -21.09 12.80 -15.61
CA ASP A 453 -20.30 11.63 -15.36
C ASP A 453 -18.84 11.89 -14.93
N GLU A 454 -18.49 11.51 -13.69
CA GLU A 454 -17.15 11.05 -13.41
C GLU A 454 -17.01 9.66 -14.07
N THR A 455 -16.98 9.64 -15.39
CA THR A 455 -16.63 8.45 -16.12
C THR A 455 -15.26 8.05 -15.62
N ILE A 456 -15.16 6.89 -15.00
CA ILE A 456 -13.86 6.24 -14.89
C ILE A 456 -13.51 5.93 -16.35
N TRP A 457 -12.79 6.86 -16.97
CA TRP A 457 -12.27 6.63 -18.29
C TRP A 457 -11.37 5.42 -18.19
N ILE A 458 -11.76 4.32 -18.83
CA ILE A 458 -10.81 3.27 -19.15
C ILE A 458 -9.91 3.89 -20.22
N ASN A 459 -8.92 4.64 -19.75
CA ASN A 459 -7.96 5.29 -20.62
C ASN A 459 -7.20 4.21 -21.40
N PRO A 460 -6.96 4.41 -22.68
CA PRO A 460 -5.99 3.60 -23.38
C PRO A 460 -4.68 3.57 -22.61
N ALA A 461 -4.03 2.42 -22.54
CA ALA A 461 -2.70 2.35 -21.96
C ALA A 461 -1.78 3.29 -22.74
N LEU A 462 -1.02 4.12 -22.06
CA LEU A 462 -0.08 5.03 -22.69
C LEU A 462 1.27 4.34 -22.87
N ALA A 463 1.80 4.38 -24.08
CA ALA A 463 3.10 3.83 -24.43
C ALA A 463 3.98 4.89 -25.10
N VAL A 464 5.28 4.70 -25.04
CA VAL A 464 6.25 5.51 -25.76
C VAL A 464 7.14 4.61 -26.62
N ASN A 465 7.41 5.05 -27.82
CA ASN A 465 8.39 4.42 -28.73
C ASN A 465 9.44 5.46 -29.12
N VAL A 466 10.65 5.02 -29.39
CA VAL A 466 11.75 5.93 -29.70
C VAL A 466 12.47 5.47 -30.96
N ILE A 467 12.51 6.34 -31.96
CA ILE A 467 13.36 6.18 -33.15
C ILE A 467 14.74 6.72 -32.83
N ILE A 468 15.72 5.82 -32.86
CA ILE A 468 17.13 6.15 -32.66
C ILE A 468 17.86 5.84 -33.97
N GLU A 469 18.23 6.90 -34.68
CA GLU A 469 19.09 6.81 -35.86
C GLU A 469 20.51 7.23 -35.50
N ASN A 470 21.47 6.45 -35.95
CA ASN A 470 22.89 6.76 -35.78
C ASN A 470 23.67 6.33 -37.04
N LYS A 471 24.27 7.29 -37.73
CA LYS A 471 25.08 7.10 -38.96
C LYS A 471 24.34 6.29 -40.04
N GLY A 472 23.09 6.68 -40.35
CA GLY A 472 22.27 6.02 -41.38
C GLY A 472 21.68 4.67 -41.00
N LYS A 473 21.76 4.29 -39.72
CA LYS A 473 21.22 3.02 -39.20
C LYS A 473 20.22 3.25 -38.08
N MET A 474 19.12 2.52 -38.11
CA MET A 474 18.05 2.58 -37.12
C MET A 474 18.14 1.42 -36.12
N LEU A 475 17.97 1.75 -34.83
CA LEU A 475 17.96 0.74 -33.76
C LEU A 475 16.61 0.07 -33.67
N LEU A 476 16.58 -1.27 -33.76
CA LEU A 476 15.40 -2.10 -33.55
C LEU A 476 15.70 -3.19 -32.51
N ILE A 477 14.62 -3.72 -31.89
CA ILE A 477 14.66 -4.82 -30.93
C ILE A 477 13.88 -6.01 -31.49
N LYS A 478 14.48 -7.20 -31.50
CA LYS A 478 13.79 -8.45 -31.81
C LYS A 478 13.11 -8.97 -30.57
N ARG A 479 11.78 -9.01 -30.58
CA ARG A 479 10.95 -9.37 -29.43
C ARG A 479 11.15 -10.82 -28.98
N LYS A 480 11.25 -11.05 -27.66
CA LYS A 480 11.25 -12.39 -27.05
C LYS A 480 9.87 -12.78 -26.50
N LEU A 481 8.96 -11.82 -26.32
CA LEU A 481 7.67 -12.00 -25.66
C LEU A 481 6.49 -11.77 -26.62
N GLN A 482 5.36 -12.41 -26.32
CA GLN A 482 4.09 -12.12 -27.00
C GLN A 482 3.53 -10.75 -26.56
N PRO A 483 2.72 -10.08 -27.39
CA PRO A 483 2.38 -10.40 -28.77
C PRO A 483 3.57 -10.14 -29.71
N PHE A 484 3.52 -10.74 -30.89
CA PHE A 484 4.53 -10.56 -31.95
C PHE A 484 5.93 -11.03 -31.58
N LYS A 485 6.05 -12.15 -30.86
CA LYS A 485 7.33 -12.79 -30.59
C LYS A 485 8.10 -13.04 -31.92
N ASP A 486 9.41 -12.85 -31.87
CA ASP A 486 10.36 -12.98 -32.98
C ASP A 486 10.26 -11.89 -34.07
N LEU A 487 9.32 -10.96 -34.02
CA LEU A 487 9.31 -9.78 -34.88
C LEU A 487 10.16 -8.65 -34.31
N TRP A 488 10.58 -7.73 -35.19
CA TRP A 488 11.33 -6.53 -34.81
C TRP A 488 10.37 -5.38 -34.48
N ASN A 489 10.77 -4.52 -33.56
CA ASN A 489 10.03 -3.32 -33.17
C ASN A 489 10.96 -2.16 -32.82
N LEU A 490 10.43 -0.93 -32.79
CA LEU A 490 11.10 0.20 -32.17
C LEU A 490 11.24 -0.04 -30.67
N PRO A 491 12.37 0.36 -30.06
CA PRO A 491 12.50 0.32 -28.60
C PRO A 491 11.48 1.23 -27.91
N GLY A 492 11.02 0.85 -26.73
CA GLY A 492 10.04 1.58 -25.95
C GLY A 492 9.12 0.67 -25.17
N GLY A 493 8.25 1.25 -24.33
CA GLY A 493 7.37 0.53 -23.45
C GLY A 493 6.24 1.39 -22.89
N TYR A 494 5.66 0.96 -21.76
CA TYR A 494 4.53 1.65 -21.14
C TYR A 494 4.99 2.77 -20.21
N VAL A 495 4.22 3.86 -20.22
CA VAL A 495 4.38 4.94 -19.23
C VAL A 495 3.83 4.45 -17.90
N GLU A 496 4.64 4.49 -16.84
CA GLU A 496 4.23 4.10 -15.50
C GLU A 496 3.44 5.23 -14.82
N TYR A 497 2.60 4.86 -13.85
CA TYR A 497 1.84 5.87 -13.10
C TYR A 497 2.79 6.79 -12.31
N GLY A 498 2.64 8.10 -12.52
CA GLY A 498 3.42 9.12 -11.82
C GLY A 498 4.72 9.54 -12.51
N GLU A 499 5.06 8.97 -13.69
CA GLU A 499 6.18 9.45 -14.51
C GLU A 499 5.70 10.27 -15.73
N THR A 500 6.57 11.13 -16.24
CA THR A 500 6.31 11.82 -17.51
C THR A 500 6.64 10.91 -18.69
N ILE A 501 6.05 11.20 -19.84
CA ILE A 501 6.27 10.43 -21.08
C ILE A 501 7.75 10.45 -21.49
N GLU A 502 8.41 11.58 -21.30
CA GLU A 502 9.84 11.75 -21.58
C GLU A 502 10.73 10.91 -20.67
N ASN A 503 10.36 10.80 -19.39
CA ASN A 503 11.08 9.97 -18.44
C ASN A 503 10.87 8.48 -18.73
N ALA A 504 9.66 8.08 -19.10
CA ALA A 504 9.36 6.73 -19.58
C ALA A 504 10.24 6.38 -20.81
N ALA A 505 10.34 7.26 -21.79
CA ALA A 505 11.18 7.05 -22.96
C ALA A 505 12.65 6.83 -22.59
N ARG A 506 13.22 7.67 -21.71
CA ARG A 506 14.61 7.53 -21.27
C ARG A 506 14.82 6.24 -20.46
N ARG A 507 13.89 5.90 -19.57
CA ARG A 507 13.93 4.67 -18.75
C ARG A 507 13.90 3.44 -19.62
N GLU A 508 12.94 3.33 -20.53
CA GLU A 508 12.78 2.16 -21.41
C GLU A 508 14.02 1.94 -22.30
N ILE A 509 14.56 3.01 -22.90
CA ILE A 509 15.78 2.88 -23.73
C ILE A 509 16.99 2.47 -22.88
N LYS A 510 17.07 2.95 -21.64
CA LYS A 510 18.13 2.52 -20.72
C LYS A 510 18.00 1.05 -20.31
N GLU A 511 16.79 0.59 -20.05
CA GLU A 511 16.50 -0.79 -19.64
C GLU A 511 16.70 -1.78 -20.81
N GLU A 512 16.12 -1.49 -21.98
CA GLU A 512 16.15 -2.37 -23.14
C GLU A 512 17.47 -2.35 -23.90
N CYS A 513 18.05 -1.16 -24.08
CA CYS A 513 19.19 -0.95 -24.96
C CYS A 513 20.49 -0.57 -24.25
N GLY A 514 20.45 -0.17 -22.97
CA GLY A 514 21.60 0.30 -22.18
C GLY A 514 22.09 1.71 -22.55
N LEU A 515 21.39 2.41 -23.44
CA LEU A 515 21.78 3.71 -23.96
C LEU A 515 21.21 4.85 -23.11
N ASN A 516 21.94 5.97 -23.05
CA ASN A 516 21.44 7.25 -22.57
C ASN A 516 21.07 8.08 -23.78
N ILE A 517 19.87 8.65 -23.79
CA ILE A 517 19.35 9.41 -24.92
C ILE A 517 18.93 10.81 -24.54
N GLN A 518 19.02 11.71 -25.50
CA GLN A 518 18.38 13.01 -25.50
C GLN A 518 17.25 12.98 -26.53
N LEU A 519 16.01 13.19 -26.07
CA LEU A 519 14.84 13.28 -26.93
C LEU A 519 14.93 14.54 -27.81
N SER A 520 14.50 14.43 -29.05
CA SER A 520 14.57 15.53 -30.02
C SER A 520 13.16 16.06 -30.35
N ARG A 521 12.36 15.31 -31.08
CA ARG A 521 10.99 15.70 -31.47
C ARG A 521 10.00 14.55 -31.40
N ILE A 522 8.73 14.88 -31.38
CA ILE A 522 7.64 13.89 -31.54
C ILE A 522 7.47 13.62 -33.03
N VAL A 523 7.46 12.33 -33.41
CA VAL A 523 7.13 11.87 -34.78
C VAL A 523 5.62 11.85 -34.97
N GLY A 524 4.89 11.37 -33.97
CA GLY A 524 3.45 11.32 -34.00
C GLY A 524 2.83 10.63 -32.80
N VAL A 525 1.47 10.69 -32.75
CA VAL A 525 0.64 9.99 -31.76
C VAL A 525 -0.17 8.91 -32.49
N TYR A 526 -0.08 7.69 -32.02
CA TYR A 526 -0.67 6.52 -32.67
C TYR A 526 -1.70 5.89 -31.73
N SER A 527 -2.98 6.17 -31.96
CA SER A 527 -4.09 5.85 -31.04
C SER A 527 -5.12 4.87 -31.61
N SER A 528 -4.84 4.21 -32.75
CA SER A 528 -5.79 3.25 -33.31
C SER A 528 -6.11 2.13 -32.32
N PRO A 529 -7.40 1.83 -32.03
CA PRO A 529 -7.77 0.74 -31.12
C PRO A 529 -7.25 -0.64 -31.56
N LYS A 530 -6.98 -0.81 -32.87
CA LYS A 530 -6.53 -2.08 -33.46
C LYS A 530 -5.00 -2.24 -33.49
N ARG A 531 -4.23 -1.24 -33.04
CA ARG A 531 -2.76 -1.29 -33.09
C ARG A 531 -2.15 -2.36 -32.17
N HIS A 532 -2.85 -2.77 -31.12
CA HIS A 532 -2.42 -3.81 -30.19
C HIS A 532 -3.51 -4.89 -30.10
N PRO A 533 -3.18 -6.19 -30.21
CA PRO A 533 -4.18 -7.25 -30.33
C PRO A 533 -5.03 -7.49 -29.08
N TRP A 534 -4.54 -7.09 -27.89
CA TRP A 534 -5.18 -7.45 -26.61
C TRP A 534 -5.74 -6.26 -25.83
N LYS A 535 -5.39 -5.03 -26.18
CA LYS A 535 -5.84 -3.84 -25.45
C LYS A 535 -5.72 -2.57 -26.27
N HIS A 536 -6.51 -1.56 -25.94
CA HIS A 536 -6.34 -0.24 -26.52
C HIS A 536 -5.08 0.43 -25.97
N VAL A 537 -4.16 0.81 -26.83
CA VAL A 537 -2.90 1.47 -26.48
C VAL A 537 -2.76 2.72 -27.32
N THR A 538 -2.45 3.85 -26.70
CA THR A 538 -2.01 5.07 -27.40
C THR A 538 -0.50 5.18 -27.23
N ALA A 539 0.25 5.26 -28.33
CA ALA A 539 1.69 5.43 -28.29
C ALA A 539 2.11 6.80 -28.80
N ILE A 540 3.07 7.40 -28.14
CA ILE A 540 3.78 8.60 -28.58
C ILE A 540 5.15 8.17 -29.07
N CYS A 541 5.48 8.50 -30.31
CA CYS A 541 6.77 8.19 -30.91
C CYS A 541 7.66 9.41 -30.92
N TYR A 542 8.87 9.29 -30.33
CA TYR A 542 9.90 10.30 -30.31
C TYR A 542 11.06 9.94 -31.24
N THR A 543 11.80 10.95 -31.72
CA THR A 543 13.18 10.77 -32.16
C THR A 543 14.14 11.10 -31.03
N ALA A 544 15.32 10.46 -31.01
CA ALA A 544 16.34 10.73 -30.02
C ALA A 544 17.75 10.57 -30.55
N LYS A 545 18.69 11.30 -29.93
CA LYS A 545 20.14 11.18 -30.15
C LYS A 545 20.77 10.41 -28.99
N ILE A 546 21.76 9.58 -29.28
CA ILE A 546 22.54 8.89 -28.26
C ILE A 546 23.53 9.90 -27.65
N VAL A 547 23.47 10.07 -26.34
CA VAL A 547 24.37 10.97 -25.59
C VAL A 547 25.31 10.18 -24.67
N GLY A 548 25.20 8.85 -24.60
CA GLY A 548 26.08 8.00 -23.81
C GLY A 548 25.54 6.59 -23.61
N GLY A 549 26.24 5.82 -22.80
CA GLY A 549 25.91 4.41 -22.55
C GLY A 549 26.62 3.46 -23.51
N LYS A 550 26.47 2.15 -23.24
CA LYS A 550 26.94 1.07 -24.13
C LYS A 550 25.75 0.21 -24.52
N ILE A 551 25.63 -0.09 -25.81
CA ILE A 551 24.53 -0.91 -26.31
C ILE A 551 24.54 -2.29 -25.64
N LYS A 552 23.40 -2.67 -25.07
CA LYS A 552 23.12 -4.04 -24.65
C LYS A 552 22.53 -4.78 -25.85
N THR A 553 23.26 -5.71 -26.40
CA THR A 553 22.79 -6.52 -27.54
C THR A 553 21.69 -7.50 -27.14
N GLU A 554 21.49 -7.74 -25.86
CA GLU A 554 20.46 -8.64 -25.33
C GLU A 554 19.90 -8.11 -24.00
N SER A 555 18.58 -8.07 -23.90
CA SER A 555 17.80 -7.73 -22.71
C SER A 555 16.77 -8.82 -22.41
N ARG A 556 16.02 -8.66 -21.30
CA ARG A 556 14.88 -9.53 -20.97
C ARG A 556 13.82 -9.49 -22.08
N GLU A 557 13.63 -8.37 -22.75
CA GLU A 557 12.56 -8.14 -23.72
C GLU A 557 12.97 -8.49 -25.14
N GLY A 558 14.28 -8.44 -25.46
CA GLY A 558 14.72 -8.75 -26.82
C GLY A 558 16.19 -8.59 -27.09
N LYS A 559 16.54 -8.72 -28.38
CA LYS A 559 17.88 -8.51 -28.92
C LYS A 559 17.91 -7.19 -29.71
N ALA A 560 18.75 -6.25 -29.31
CA ALA A 560 18.91 -4.97 -29.98
C ALA A 560 19.94 -5.05 -31.12
N LYS A 561 19.60 -4.46 -32.29
CA LYS A 561 20.48 -4.40 -33.46
C LYS A 561 20.19 -3.14 -34.28
N PHE A 562 21.26 -2.55 -34.84
CA PHE A 562 21.15 -1.48 -35.83
C PHE A 562 20.98 -2.04 -37.24
N PHE A 563 20.06 -1.47 -38.03
CA PHE A 563 19.77 -1.78 -39.41
C PHE A 563 20.00 -0.56 -40.29
N GLU A 564 20.62 -0.75 -41.48
CA GLU A 564 20.62 0.29 -42.51
C GLU A 564 19.18 0.65 -42.87
N LEU A 565 18.90 1.92 -43.13
CA LEU A 565 17.53 2.41 -43.42
C LEU A 565 16.88 1.68 -44.59
N ASN A 566 17.66 1.28 -45.61
CA ASN A 566 17.21 0.49 -46.77
C ASN A 566 17.07 -1.01 -46.48
N SER A 567 17.52 -1.50 -45.32
CA SER A 567 17.53 -2.92 -44.93
C SER A 567 16.67 -3.21 -43.71
N ILE A 568 15.76 -2.29 -43.35
CA ILE A 568 14.79 -2.49 -42.26
C ILE A 568 13.87 -3.67 -42.60
N PRO A 569 13.60 -4.60 -41.65
CA PRO A 569 12.73 -5.72 -41.87
C PRO A 569 11.33 -5.31 -42.32
N LYS A 570 10.79 -5.93 -43.38
CA LYS A 570 9.45 -5.62 -43.92
C LYS A 570 8.33 -5.89 -42.91
N GLN A 571 8.46 -6.91 -42.09
CA GLN A 571 7.48 -7.24 -41.04
C GLN A 571 7.98 -6.75 -39.68
N LEU A 572 7.25 -5.80 -39.13
CA LEU A 572 7.48 -5.23 -37.81
C LEU A 572 6.29 -5.52 -36.88
N ALA A 573 6.57 -5.55 -35.59
CA ALA A 573 5.52 -5.69 -34.59
C ALA A 573 4.66 -4.43 -34.50
N PHE A 574 3.40 -4.59 -34.13
CA PHE A 574 2.42 -3.51 -33.99
C PHE A 574 2.26 -2.68 -35.29
N ASP A 575 2.14 -1.37 -35.12
CA ASP A 575 2.09 -0.38 -36.19
C ASP A 575 3.43 0.37 -36.39
N HIS A 576 4.54 -0.24 -35.95
CA HIS A 576 5.84 0.40 -35.97
C HIS A 576 6.35 0.68 -37.40
N ALA A 577 5.90 -0.12 -38.38
CA ALA A 577 6.17 0.19 -39.79
C ALA A 577 5.60 1.56 -40.21
N LYS A 578 4.43 1.94 -39.69
CA LYS A 578 3.83 3.26 -39.91
C LYS A 578 4.64 4.35 -39.25
N MET A 579 5.08 4.17 -38.00
CA MET A 579 5.91 5.14 -37.29
C MET A 579 7.22 5.44 -38.03
N ILE A 580 7.87 4.39 -38.54
CA ILE A 580 9.11 4.51 -39.32
C ILE A 580 8.83 5.21 -40.64
N LYS A 581 7.73 4.86 -41.33
CA LYS A 581 7.35 5.53 -42.58
C LYS A 581 7.11 7.02 -42.37
N ASP A 582 6.34 7.38 -41.35
CA ASP A 582 6.04 8.79 -41.02
C ASP A 582 7.32 9.57 -40.71
N TYR A 583 8.29 8.97 -39.99
CA TYR A 583 9.60 9.54 -39.75
C TYR A 583 10.39 9.80 -41.05
N LEU A 584 10.51 8.80 -41.91
CA LEU A 584 11.27 8.90 -43.17
C LEU A 584 10.63 9.90 -44.15
N THR A 585 9.30 9.98 -44.21
CA THR A 585 8.58 10.94 -45.05
C THR A 585 8.87 12.38 -44.60
N TYR A 586 8.91 12.63 -43.29
CA TYR A 586 9.23 13.95 -42.75
C TYR A 586 10.68 14.37 -43.06
N GLU A 587 11.64 13.46 -42.91
CA GLU A 587 13.04 13.73 -43.25
C GLU A 587 13.20 14.10 -44.73
N LEU A 588 12.54 13.35 -45.63
CA LEU A 588 12.55 13.66 -47.09
C LEU A 588 11.96 15.04 -47.39
N GLN A 589 10.88 15.44 -46.73
CA GLN A 589 10.28 16.77 -46.92
C GLN A 589 11.16 17.90 -46.38
N SER A 590 11.89 17.67 -45.26
CA SER A 590 12.80 18.66 -44.72
C SER A 590 14.05 18.88 -45.57
N PHE A 591 14.51 17.86 -46.31
CA PHE A 591 15.57 18.00 -47.32
C PHE A 591 15.12 18.75 -48.56
N SER A 592 13.92 18.54 -49.05
CA SER A 592 13.35 19.21 -50.23
C SER A 592 13.12 20.73 -50.01
N HIS A 593 12.91 21.16 -48.77
CA HIS A 593 12.80 22.59 -48.45
C HIS A 593 14.14 23.32 -48.37
N LEU A 594 15.26 22.60 -48.16
CA LEU A 594 16.60 23.19 -48.13
C LEU A 594 17.19 23.42 -49.53
N GLU A 595 16.74 22.71 -50.56
CA GLU A 595 17.19 22.91 -51.95
C GLU A 595 16.53 24.14 -52.63
N ASN A 596 15.48 24.74 -52.06
CA ASN A 596 14.73 25.85 -52.61
C ASN A 596 15.02 27.23 -51.97
N PHE A 597 16.06 27.38 -51.13
CA PHE A 597 16.53 28.69 -50.69
C PHE A 597 17.65 29.18 -51.60
N PRO A 598 17.47 30.27 -52.36
CA PRO A 598 18.61 30.90 -53.04
C PRO A 598 19.57 31.45 -51.97
N LEU A 599 20.80 31.00 -52.03
CA LEU A 599 21.89 31.59 -51.26
C LEU A 599 22.07 33.07 -51.62
N PRO A 600 22.32 33.97 -50.67
CA PRO A 600 22.48 35.40 -50.91
C PRO A 600 23.73 35.75 -51.73
#